data_88f80ba9e665ebfbf042d8e8ce83649b
#
_entry.id   88f80ba9e665ebfbf042d8e8ce83649b
#
_cell.length_a   1.000
_cell.length_b   1.000
_cell.length_c   1.000
_cell.angle_alpha   90.00
_cell.angle_beta   90.00
_cell.angle_gamma   90.00
#
_symmetry.space_group_name_H-M   'P 1'
#
loop_
_entity.id
_entity.type
_entity.pdbx_description
1 polymer ?
#
loop_
_entity_poly.entity_id
_entity_poly.type
_entity_poly.pdbx_seq_one_letter_code
_entity_poly.pdbx_strand_id
1 'polypeptide(L)'
;MIKQTKDFAEEVQVLAALLQALDGAAWSEPTQFKQWTPDQILRHLHCWNEAADWAVHAPPAFQARLEAGRAHARRGLSMRDFEQVVVNCNGAALLERWATFALGMAHRWQLLDPRQRVKWAGPTMSVRSSLTARQMETWAHGQAIFDMRGRDRPESARLLNIVVLGVNTFGWSHQVRGWDTPAHLPHLVLTGPMGEMWTFGEVGVSGVVRGLATDFAQVVTQTRHLLDTTLQVEGEVARRWMLNAQCFAGLAETPPQPGQRHKALRGA
;
A
#
# COMPACT_ATOMS: atom_id res chain seq x y z
N MET A 1 12.56 -10.70 17.01
CA MET A 1 11.26 -9.99 16.81
C MET A 1 11.32 -9.21 15.52
N ILE A 2 10.33 -9.32 14.65
CA ILE A 2 10.27 -8.60 13.36
C ILE A 2 9.87 -7.15 13.64
N LYS A 3 10.75 -6.17 13.37
CA LYS A 3 10.47 -4.74 13.61
C LYS A 3 9.19 -4.28 12.87
N GLN A 4 8.98 -4.75 11.65
CA GLN A 4 7.83 -4.38 10.82
C GLN A 4 6.48 -4.74 11.44
N THR A 5 6.40 -5.65 12.42
CA THR A 5 5.13 -5.94 13.12
C THR A 5 4.65 -4.75 13.93
N LYS A 6 5.60 -4.05 14.61
CA LYS A 6 5.29 -2.82 15.33
C LYS A 6 4.86 -1.72 14.36
N ASP A 7 5.63 -1.53 13.27
CA ASP A 7 5.36 -0.51 12.27
C ASP A 7 3.99 -0.71 11.59
N PHE A 8 3.63 -1.98 11.30
CA PHE A 8 2.29 -2.32 10.78
C PHE A 8 1.18 -2.05 11.80
N ALA A 9 1.37 -2.44 13.08
CA ALA A 9 0.39 -2.20 14.13
C ALA A 9 0.15 -0.70 14.35
N GLU A 10 1.20 0.13 14.34
CA GLU A 10 1.07 1.59 14.42
C GLU A 10 0.30 2.16 13.21
N GLU A 11 0.52 1.64 12.00
CA GLU A 11 -0.21 2.07 10.80
C GLU A 11 -1.71 1.71 10.90
N VAL A 12 -2.03 0.52 11.42
CA VAL A 12 -3.41 0.11 11.72
C VAL A 12 -4.06 1.06 12.72
N GLN A 13 -3.36 1.42 13.79
CA GLN A 13 -3.87 2.33 14.83
C GLN A 13 -4.13 3.73 14.28
N VAL A 14 -3.25 4.26 13.43
CA VAL A 14 -3.41 5.57 12.78
C VAL A 14 -4.67 5.59 11.91
N LEU A 15 -4.87 4.55 11.09
CA LEU A 15 -6.07 4.47 10.25
C LEU A 15 -7.33 4.23 11.09
N ALA A 16 -7.26 3.38 12.12
CA ALA A 16 -8.39 3.13 13.01
C ALA A 16 -8.86 4.41 13.72
N ALA A 17 -7.94 5.23 14.22
CA ALA A 17 -8.26 6.51 14.85
C ALA A 17 -8.98 7.49 13.91
N LEU A 18 -8.57 7.52 12.62
CA LEU A 18 -9.26 8.31 11.60
C LEU A 18 -10.69 7.79 11.36
N LEU A 19 -10.84 6.47 11.22
CA LEU A 19 -12.11 5.82 10.92
C LEU A 19 -13.11 5.89 12.07
N GLN A 20 -12.65 5.86 13.34
CA GLN A 20 -13.48 6.06 14.52
C GLN A 20 -14.18 7.44 14.55
N ALA A 21 -13.59 8.42 13.89
CA ALA A 21 -14.14 9.77 13.80
C ALA A 21 -15.13 9.96 12.62
N LEU A 22 -15.42 8.89 11.85
CA LEU A 22 -16.40 8.96 10.77
C LEU A 22 -17.83 8.88 11.33
N ASP A 23 -18.69 9.77 10.86
CA ASP A 23 -20.13 9.63 11.04
C ASP A 23 -20.71 8.54 10.12
N GLY A 24 -21.98 8.16 10.36
CA GLY A 24 -22.61 7.06 9.63
C GLY A 24 -22.68 7.25 8.11
N ALA A 25 -22.84 8.46 7.62
CA ALA A 25 -22.93 8.77 6.19
C ALA A 25 -21.56 8.69 5.51
N ALA A 26 -20.49 9.12 6.19
CA ALA A 26 -19.14 9.15 5.64
C ALA A 26 -18.58 7.76 5.31
N TRP A 27 -19.08 6.69 5.90
CA TRP A 27 -18.69 5.32 5.57
C TRP A 27 -19.01 4.91 4.12
N SER A 28 -20.05 5.51 3.55
CA SER A 28 -20.52 5.25 2.18
C SER A 28 -20.15 6.37 1.21
N GLU A 29 -19.43 7.40 1.63
CA GLU A 29 -19.00 8.51 0.78
C GLU A 29 -17.85 8.05 -0.14
N PRO A 30 -17.95 8.28 -1.48
CA PRO A 30 -16.89 7.90 -2.40
C PRO A 30 -15.63 8.74 -2.19
N THR A 31 -14.47 8.08 -2.10
CA THR A 31 -13.17 8.73 -2.12
C THR A 31 -12.70 9.00 -3.56
N GLN A 32 -11.67 9.81 -3.73
CA GLN A 32 -11.01 10.02 -5.03
C GLN A 32 -10.27 8.77 -5.54
N PHE A 33 -10.03 7.77 -4.67
CA PHE A 33 -9.44 6.51 -5.06
C PHE A 33 -10.47 5.62 -5.75
N LYS A 34 -10.54 5.63 -7.08
CA LYS A 34 -11.42 4.78 -7.90
C LYS A 34 -12.89 4.77 -7.43
N GLN A 35 -13.33 5.85 -6.76
CA GLN A 35 -14.66 5.98 -6.14
C GLN A 35 -14.95 4.91 -5.07
N TRP A 36 -13.92 4.35 -4.44
CA TRP A 36 -14.10 3.43 -3.32
C TRP A 36 -14.54 4.19 -2.07
N THR A 37 -15.48 3.61 -1.34
CA THR A 37 -15.91 4.14 -0.05
C THR A 37 -14.99 3.66 1.08
N PRO A 38 -14.98 4.32 2.26
CA PRO A 38 -14.27 3.80 3.44
C PRO A 38 -14.62 2.34 3.78
N ASP A 39 -15.89 1.95 3.67
CA ASP A 39 -16.30 0.55 3.84
C ASP A 39 -15.62 -0.39 2.85
N GLN A 40 -15.56 -0.03 1.59
CA GLN A 40 -14.92 -0.86 0.56
C GLN A 40 -13.41 -0.96 0.76
N ILE A 41 -12.76 0.16 1.11
CA ILE A 41 -11.33 0.21 1.46
C ILE A 41 -11.04 -0.71 2.65
N LEU A 42 -11.79 -0.57 3.72
CA LEU A 42 -11.55 -1.33 4.95
C LEU A 42 -11.82 -2.83 4.76
N ARG A 43 -12.85 -3.17 3.98
CA ARG A 43 -13.17 -4.54 3.60
C ARG A 43 -12.04 -5.18 2.79
N HIS A 44 -11.50 -4.44 1.83
CA HIS A 44 -10.32 -4.85 1.06
C HIS A 44 -9.14 -5.14 2.01
N LEU A 45 -8.79 -4.21 2.87
CA LEU A 45 -7.69 -4.38 3.82
C LEU A 45 -7.89 -5.61 4.72
N HIS A 46 -9.13 -5.82 5.21
CA HIS A 46 -9.44 -6.98 6.07
C HIS A 46 -9.32 -8.30 5.31
N CYS A 47 -9.95 -8.41 4.14
CA CYS A 47 -9.92 -9.60 3.30
C CYS A 47 -8.49 -10.05 2.99
N TRP A 48 -7.61 -9.10 2.66
CA TRP A 48 -6.23 -9.41 2.28
C TRP A 48 -5.28 -9.56 3.47
N ASN A 49 -5.60 -9.02 4.63
CA ASN A 49 -4.91 -9.36 5.89
C ASN A 49 -5.21 -10.80 6.29
N GLU A 50 -6.48 -11.26 6.21
CA GLU A 50 -6.84 -12.66 6.42
C GLU A 50 -6.08 -13.59 5.45
N ALA A 51 -6.07 -13.24 4.16
CA ALA A 51 -5.36 -14.02 3.16
C ALA A 51 -3.85 -14.10 3.44
N ALA A 52 -3.21 -13.01 3.88
CA ALA A 52 -1.80 -13.01 4.25
C ALA A 52 -1.51 -13.89 5.47
N ASP A 53 -2.35 -13.83 6.49
CA ASP A 53 -2.23 -14.68 7.68
C ASP A 53 -2.41 -16.17 7.34
N TRP A 54 -3.38 -16.48 6.47
CA TRP A 54 -3.59 -17.86 5.99
C TRP A 54 -2.45 -18.36 5.10
N ALA A 55 -1.81 -17.50 4.32
CA ALA A 55 -0.63 -17.90 3.52
C ALA A 55 0.50 -18.45 4.40
N VAL A 56 0.57 -18.00 5.66
CA VAL A 56 1.54 -18.46 6.67
C VAL A 56 1.01 -19.64 7.47
N HIS A 57 -0.19 -19.50 8.05
CA HIS A 57 -0.68 -20.42 9.08
C HIS A 57 -1.67 -21.47 8.58
N ALA A 58 -2.30 -21.22 7.43
CA ALA A 58 -3.32 -22.10 6.85
C ALA A 58 -3.25 -22.10 5.30
N PRO A 59 -2.13 -22.54 4.68
CA PRO A 59 -1.96 -22.48 3.23
C PRO A 59 -3.11 -23.08 2.40
N PRO A 60 -3.79 -24.16 2.80
CA PRO A 60 -4.96 -24.64 2.08
C PRO A 60 -6.13 -23.63 2.06
N ALA A 61 -6.40 -22.94 3.16
CA ALA A 61 -7.42 -21.90 3.22
C ALA A 61 -7.06 -20.69 2.31
N PHE A 62 -5.79 -20.30 2.28
CA PHE A 62 -5.30 -19.28 1.35
C PHE A 62 -5.55 -19.68 -0.12
N GLN A 63 -5.22 -20.92 -0.51
CA GLN A 63 -5.46 -21.40 -1.87
C GLN A 63 -6.96 -21.43 -2.20
N ALA A 64 -7.80 -21.87 -1.27
CA ALA A 64 -9.24 -21.84 -1.44
C ALA A 64 -9.78 -20.41 -1.64
N ARG A 65 -9.26 -19.42 -0.89
CA ARG A 65 -9.61 -17.99 -1.07
C ARG A 65 -9.25 -17.50 -2.46
N LEU A 66 -8.03 -17.82 -2.94
CA LEU A 66 -7.59 -17.41 -4.29
C LEU A 66 -8.46 -18.05 -5.37
N GLU A 67 -8.79 -19.32 -5.25
CA GLU A 67 -9.64 -19.99 -6.24
C GLU A 67 -11.08 -19.44 -6.23
N ALA A 68 -11.64 -19.17 -5.07
CA ALA A 68 -12.95 -18.53 -4.96
C ALA A 68 -12.95 -17.15 -5.63
N GLY A 69 -11.91 -16.34 -5.43
CA GLY A 69 -11.75 -15.04 -6.11
C GLY A 69 -11.64 -15.18 -7.64
N ARG A 70 -10.87 -16.16 -8.14
CA ARG A 70 -10.78 -16.46 -9.57
C ARG A 70 -12.12 -16.93 -10.15
N ALA A 71 -12.83 -17.79 -9.42
CA ALA A 71 -14.17 -18.26 -9.85
C ALA A 71 -15.16 -17.09 -9.93
N HIS A 72 -15.07 -16.15 -9.00
CA HIS A 72 -15.87 -14.92 -9.00
C HIS A 72 -15.56 -14.04 -10.22
N ALA A 73 -14.28 -13.83 -10.51
CA ALA A 73 -13.82 -13.06 -11.67
C ALA A 73 -14.24 -13.72 -13.01
N ARG A 74 -14.19 -15.05 -13.13
CA ARG A 74 -14.67 -15.78 -14.32
C ARG A 74 -16.17 -15.56 -14.60
N ARG A 75 -16.94 -15.16 -13.60
CA ARG A 75 -18.37 -14.78 -13.74
C ARG A 75 -18.56 -13.30 -14.12
N GLY A 76 -17.48 -12.57 -14.39
CA GLY A 76 -17.51 -11.15 -14.72
C GLY A 76 -17.75 -10.21 -13.53
N LEU A 77 -17.65 -10.71 -12.31
CA LEU A 77 -17.87 -9.94 -11.10
C LEU A 77 -16.56 -9.29 -10.60
N SER A 78 -16.66 -8.11 -10.01
CA SER A 78 -15.49 -7.37 -9.57
C SER A 78 -14.87 -7.95 -8.27
N MET A 79 -13.61 -7.60 -7.99
CA MET A 79 -12.97 -7.94 -6.72
C MET A 79 -13.74 -7.38 -5.52
N ARG A 80 -14.31 -6.18 -5.64
CA ARG A 80 -15.12 -5.57 -4.57
C ARG A 80 -16.38 -6.38 -4.25
N ASP A 81 -17.03 -6.94 -5.27
CA ASP A 81 -18.19 -7.82 -5.07
C ASP A 81 -17.77 -9.10 -4.34
N PHE A 82 -16.61 -9.66 -4.70
CA PHE A 82 -16.03 -10.81 -3.98
C PHE A 82 -15.74 -10.48 -2.52
N GLU A 83 -15.07 -9.39 -2.26
CA GLU A 83 -14.73 -8.93 -0.91
C GLU A 83 -15.98 -8.64 -0.06
N GLN A 84 -17.05 -8.13 -0.68
CA GLN A 84 -18.34 -7.93 -0.03
C GLN A 84 -18.99 -9.27 0.38
N VAL A 85 -18.88 -10.30 -0.44
CA VAL A 85 -19.42 -11.63 -0.12
C VAL A 85 -18.68 -12.27 1.05
N VAL A 86 -17.33 -12.18 1.06
CA VAL A 86 -16.50 -12.85 2.09
C VAL A 86 -16.40 -12.09 3.39
N VAL A 87 -16.58 -10.76 3.34
CA VAL A 87 -16.53 -9.86 4.50
C VAL A 87 -17.86 -9.10 4.59
N ASN A 88 -18.89 -9.78 5.06
CA ASN A 88 -20.25 -9.24 5.10
C ASN A 88 -20.49 -8.44 6.39
N CYS A 89 -19.79 -7.31 6.56
CA CYS A 89 -20.04 -6.32 7.62
C CYS A 89 -19.58 -4.93 7.16
N ASN A 90 -20.07 -3.88 7.79
CA ASN A 90 -19.86 -2.48 7.42
C ASN A 90 -19.62 -1.60 8.65
N GLY A 91 -19.15 -0.37 8.44
CA GLY A 91 -19.06 0.69 9.45
C GLY A 91 -18.24 0.28 10.67
N ALA A 92 -18.75 0.64 11.85
CA ALA A 92 -18.07 0.38 13.12
C ALA A 92 -17.79 -1.11 13.37
N ALA A 93 -18.72 -2.00 12.99
CA ALA A 93 -18.52 -3.45 13.15
C ALA A 93 -17.37 -3.97 12.27
N LEU A 94 -17.25 -3.46 11.04
CA LEU A 94 -16.14 -3.77 10.16
C LEU A 94 -14.81 -3.21 10.71
N LEU A 95 -14.84 -2.01 11.25
CA LEU A 95 -13.67 -1.38 11.88
C LEU A 95 -13.15 -2.21 13.06
N GLU A 96 -14.04 -2.62 13.95
CA GLU A 96 -13.68 -3.46 15.11
C GLU A 96 -13.08 -4.80 14.64
N ARG A 97 -13.73 -5.46 13.69
CA ARG A 97 -13.27 -6.74 13.14
C ARG A 97 -11.89 -6.61 12.48
N TRP A 98 -11.71 -5.59 11.63
CA TRP A 98 -10.44 -5.35 10.94
C TRP A 98 -9.31 -5.01 11.91
N ALA A 99 -9.53 -4.06 12.84
CA ALA A 99 -8.50 -3.62 13.78
C ALA A 99 -8.07 -4.77 14.70
N THR A 100 -9.04 -5.50 15.27
CA THR A 100 -8.75 -6.67 16.13
C THR A 100 -7.95 -7.72 15.37
N PHE A 101 -8.36 -8.04 14.14
CA PHE A 101 -7.64 -9.04 13.34
C PHE A 101 -6.22 -8.57 12.98
N ALA A 102 -6.06 -7.34 12.49
CA ALA A 102 -4.78 -6.80 12.02
C ALA A 102 -3.77 -6.68 13.19
N LEU A 103 -4.20 -6.18 14.34
CA LEU A 103 -3.35 -6.12 15.54
C LEU A 103 -2.99 -7.51 16.05
N GLY A 104 -3.95 -8.44 16.06
CA GLY A 104 -3.70 -9.85 16.41
C GLY A 104 -2.72 -10.51 15.44
N MET A 105 -2.83 -10.24 14.14
CA MET A 105 -1.88 -10.70 13.12
C MET A 105 -0.48 -10.13 13.39
N ALA A 106 -0.35 -8.83 13.65
CA ALA A 106 0.93 -8.22 14.00
C ALA A 106 1.57 -8.91 15.21
N HIS A 107 0.78 -9.23 16.22
CA HIS A 107 1.25 -9.95 17.41
C HIS A 107 1.72 -11.39 17.08
N ARG A 108 0.91 -12.17 16.35
CA ARG A 108 1.27 -13.56 15.95
C ARG A 108 2.54 -13.61 15.11
N TRP A 109 2.75 -12.62 14.24
CA TRP A 109 3.88 -12.61 13.32
C TRP A 109 5.20 -12.16 13.95
N GLN A 110 5.21 -11.66 15.18
CA GLN A 110 6.45 -11.24 15.86
C GLN A 110 7.49 -12.35 16.01
N LEU A 111 7.05 -13.58 16.15
CA LEU A 111 7.89 -14.76 16.40
C LEU A 111 8.22 -15.55 15.12
N LEU A 112 7.72 -15.15 13.96
CA LEU A 112 8.02 -15.83 12.70
C LEU A 112 9.46 -15.55 12.23
N ASP A 113 10.02 -16.47 11.43
CA ASP A 113 11.26 -16.18 10.71
C ASP A 113 10.99 -15.12 9.61
N PRO A 114 11.61 -13.93 9.67
CA PRO A 114 11.39 -12.88 8.68
C PRO A 114 11.78 -13.29 7.26
N ARG A 115 12.62 -14.32 7.08
CA ARG A 115 13.08 -14.84 5.79
C ARG A 115 12.24 -15.99 5.27
N GLN A 116 11.39 -16.60 6.09
CA GLN A 116 10.49 -17.67 5.67
C GLN A 116 9.74 -17.23 4.40
N ARG A 117 9.74 -18.10 3.37
CA ARG A 117 9.06 -17.84 2.09
C ARG A 117 7.60 -18.27 2.17
N VAL A 118 6.71 -17.39 1.73
CA VAL A 118 5.27 -17.62 1.69
C VAL A 118 4.73 -17.41 0.28
N LYS A 119 3.78 -18.22 -0.14
CA LYS A 119 3.07 -18.02 -1.41
C LYS A 119 2.17 -16.79 -1.33
N TRP A 120 2.01 -16.12 -2.45
CA TRP A 120 1.11 -14.98 -2.58
C TRP A 120 0.28 -15.08 -3.88
N ALA A 121 -0.64 -14.15 -4.11
CA ALA A 121 -1.39 -14.02 -5.36
C ALA A 121 -0.51 -13.58 -6.55
N GLY A 122 0.71 -13.14 -6.28
CA GLY A 122 1.79 -12.82 -7.22
C GLY A 122 3.05 -13.66 -6.89
N PRO A 123 4.25 -13.08 -7.03
CA PRO A 123 5.50 -13.75 -6.68
C PRO A 123 5.55 -14.18 -5.22
N THR A 124 6.22 -15.29 -4.95
CA THR A 124 6.55 -15.73 -3.58
C THR A 124 7.40 -14.68 -2.88
N MET A 125 7.07 -14.33 -1.66
CA MET A 125 7.77 -13.29 -0.89
C MET A 125 8.20 -13.80 0.50
N SER A 126 9.05 -13.06 1.19
CA SER A 126 9.37 -13.35 2.59
C SER A 126 8.24 -12.89 3.52
N VAL A 127 8.16 -13.47 4.73
CA VAL A 127 7.27 -12.99 5.79
C VAL A 127 7.45 -11.49 6.03
N ARG A 128 8.71 -11.01 6.09
CA ARG A 128 9.00 -9.58 6.20
C ARG A 128 8.39 -8.77 5.06
N SER A 129 8.59 -9.20 3.82
CA SER A 129 8.04 -8.49 2.65
C SER A 129 6.53 -8.53 2.63
N SER A 130 5.91 -9.64 3.02
CA SER A 130 4.45 -9.76 3.12
C SER A 130 3.88 -8.76 4.13
N LEU A 131 4.52 -8.66 5.32
CA LEU A 131 4.10 -7.72 6.36
C LEU A 131 4.29 -6.26 5.93
N THR A 132 5.43 -5.95 5.27
CA THR A 132 5.66 -4.62 4.68
C THR A 132 4.61 -4.28 3.63
N ALA A 133 4.21 -5.24 2.81
CA ALA A 133 3.13 -5.04 1.84
C ALA A 133 1.79 -4.74 2.54
N ARG A 134 1.46 -5.41 3.65
CA ARG A 134 0.24 -5.10 4.42
C ARG A 134 0.27 -3.70 5.05
N GLN A 135 1.44 -3.27 5.55
CA GLN A 135 1.64 -1.89 6.00
C GLN A 135 1.43 -0.90 4.86
N MET A 136 2.05 -1.15 3.71
CA MET A 136 1.93 -0.30 2.52
C MET A 136 0.48 -0.20 2.04
N GLU A 137 -0.25 -1.30 1.96
CA GLU A 137 -1.67 -1.31 1.58
C GLU A 137 -2.53 -0.50 2.56
N THR A 138 -2.30 -0.67 3.89
CA THR A 138 -3.00 0.10 4.91
C THR A 138 -2.71 1.59 4.78
N TRP A 139 -1.44 1.94 4.53
CA TRP A 139 -1.01 3.32 4.31
C TRP A 139 -1.61 3.91 3.02
N ALA A 140 -1.47 3.22 1.90
CA ALA A 140 -1.89 3.74 0.59
C ALA A 140 -3.41 3.90 0.49
N HIS A 141 -4.17 2.88 0.89
CA HIS A 141 -5.64 2.95 0.88
C HIS A 141 -6.17 3.93 1.94
N GLY A 142 -5.53 4.00 3.11
CA GLY A 142 -5.85 4.97 4.14
C GLY A 142 -5.66 6.42 3.66
N GLN A 143 -4.69 6.69 2.77
CA GLN A 143 -4.49 8.05 2.22
C GLN A 143 -5.75 8.60 1.55
N ALA A 144 -6.52 7.77 0.85
CA ALA A 144 -7.77 8.21 0.22
C ALA A 144 -8.80 8.72 1.25
N ILE A 145 -8.82 8.13 2.44
CA ILE A 145 -9.72 8.54 3.53
C ILE A 145 -9.19 9.82 4.22
N PHE A 146 -7.87 9.92 4.43
CA PHE A 146 -7.26 11.17 4.91
C PHE A 146 -7.56 12.34 3.97
N ASP A 147 -7.42 12.11 2.65
CA ASP A 147 -7.73 13.10 1.63
C ASP A 147 -9.20 13.52 1.66
N MET A 148 -10.12 12.56 1.68
CA MET A 148 -11.57 12.81 1.76
C MET A 148 -11.93 13.65 3.01
N ARG A 149 -11.25 13.41 4.15
CA ARG A 149 -11.47 14.16 5.38
C ARG A 149 -10.68 15.47 5.49
N GLY A 150 -9.91 15.85 4.47
CA GLY A 150 -9.08 17.04 4.48
C GLY A 150 -8.04 17.06 5.62
N ARG A 151 -7.58 15.88 6.04
CA ARG A 151 -6.64 15.72 7.15
C ARG A 151 -5.25 15.34 6.68
N ASP A 152 -4.24 15.85 7.39
CA ASP A 152 -2.87 15.41 7.22
C ASP A 152 -2.67 14.07 7.94
N ARG A 153 -1.93 13.16 7.28
CA ARG A 153 -1.53 11.91 7.89
C ARG A 153 -0.35 12.14 8.85
N PRO A 154 -0.38 11.60 10.07
CA PRO A 154 0.80 11.59 10.92
C PRO A 154 1.84 10.60 10.36
N GLU A 155 2.96 11.13 9.91
CA GLU A 155 4.08 10.34 9.40
C GLU A 155 5.13 10.10 10.48
N SER A 156 5.87 9.01 10.33
CA SER A 156 7.00 8.66 11.20
C SER A 156 8.04 7.81 10.46
N ALA A 157 9.12 7.45 11.14
CA ALA A 157 10.19 6.62 10.58
C ALA A 157 9.74 5.25 10.03
N ARG A 158 8.51 4.77 10.36
CA ARG A 158 7.94 3.54 9.77
C ARG A 158 7.68 3.67 8.26
N LEU A 159 7.62 4.90 7.73
CA LEU A 159 7.53 5.17 6.30
C LEU A 159 8.70 4.57 5.51
N LEU A 160 9.88 4.41 6.15
CA LEU A 160 11.03 3.77 5.53
C LEU A 160 10.72 2.38 4.96
N ASN A 161 9.82 1.62 5.57
CA ASN A 161 9.42 0.31 5.05
C ASN A 161 8.77 0.42 3.65
N ILE A 162 7.95 1.45 3.43
CA ILE A 162 7.27 1.70 2.16
C ILE A 162 8.28 2.21 1.12
N VAL A 163 9.19 3.09 1.54
CA VAL A 163 10.29 3.55 0.67
C VAL A 163 11.14 2.37 0.21
N VAL A 164 11.58 1.51 1.13
CA VAL A 164 12.35 0.30 0.81
C VAL A 164 11.57 -0.65 -0.11
N LEU A 165 10.25 -0.78 0.10
CA LEU A 165 9.40 -1.57 -0.80
C LEU A 165 9.39 -0.96 -2.21
N GLY A 166 9.23 0.35 -2.32
CA GLY A 166 9.29 1.08 -3.60
C GLY A 166 10.61 0.84 -4.33
N VAL A 167 11.73 0.96 -3.62
CA VAL A 167 13.08 0.68 -4.14
C VAL A 167 13.20 -0.76 -4.62
N ASN A 168 12.80 -1.73 -3.80
CA ASN A 168 12.91 -3.16 -4.12
C ASN A 168 11.99 -3.59 -5.29
N THR A 169 10.97 -2.81 -5.60
CA THR A 169 10.03 -3.05 -6.70
C THR A 169 10.35 -2.23 -7.97
N PHE A 170 11.55 -1.63 -8.05
CA PHE A 170 12.03 -0.97 -9.26
C PHE A 170 11.92 -1.88 -10.48
N GLY A 171 12.50 -3.09 -10.40
CA GLY A 171 12.41 -4.09 -11.46
C GLY A 171 10.96 -4.52 -11.76
N TRP A 172 10.15 -4.72 -10.73
CA TRP A 172 8.74 -5.06 -10.88
C TRP A 172 7.96 -4.00 -11.67
N SER A 173 8.20 -2.71 -11.39
CA SER A 173 7.55 -1.60 -12.12
C SER A 173 7.78 -1.64 -13.63
N HIS A 174 8.90 -2.20 -14.09
CA HIS A 174 9.23 -2.42 -15.50
C HIS A 174 8.62 -3.73 -16.02
N GLN A 175 8.86 -4.83 -15.31
CA GLN A 175 8.44 -6.18 -15.71
C GLN A 175 6.94 -6.31 -15.88
N VAL A 176 6.15 -5.72 -14.99
CA VAL A 176 4.68 -5.75 -15.06
C VAL A 176 4.14 -5.07 -16.33
N ARG A 177 4.92 -4.17 -16.93
CA ARG A 177 4.61 -3.47 -18.19
C ARG A 177 5.26 -4.11 -19.42
N GLY A 178 5.96 -5.24 -19.25
CA GLY A 178 6.69 -5.88 -20.32
C GLY A 178 7.92 -5.10 -20.79
N TRP A 179 8.48 -4.26 -19.94
CA TRP A 179 9.67 -3.46 -20.25
C TRP A 179 10.93 -4.11 -19.69
N ASP A 180 12.06 -3.91 -20.39
CA ASP A 180 13.36 -4.27 -19.87
C ASP A 180 13.65 -3.49 -18.59
N THR A 181 14.13 -4.20 -17.58
CA THR A 181 14.57 -3.58 -16.32
C THR A 181 15.95 -2.97 -16.52
N PRO A 182 16.15 -1.66 -16.28
CA PRO A 182 17.47 -1.05 -16.32
C PRO A 182 18.43 -1.70 -15.33
N ALA A 183 19.72 -1.80 -15.69
CA ALA A 183 20.73 -2.50 -14.89
C ALA A 183 20.95 -1.84 -13.51
N HIS A 184 20.77 -0.54 -13.42
CA HIS A 184 21.05 0.23 -12.21
C HIS A 184 19.82 1.02 -11.76
N LEU A 185 19.58 0.99 -10.45
CA LEU A 185 18.59 1.85 -9.79
C LEU A 185 19.06 3.30 -9.87
N PRO A 186 18.17 4.30 -10.14
CA PRO A 186 18.48 5.70 -9.95
C PRO A 186 18.96 6.01 -8.53
N HIS A 187 19.82 7.01 -8.38
CA HIS A 187 20.23 7.46 -7.05
C HIS A 187 19.11 8.23 -6.36
N LEU A 188 18.66 7.74 -5.21
CA LEU A 188 17.64 8.40 -4.42
C LEU A 188 18.28 9.14 -3.23
N VAL A 189 17.83 10.37 -2.99
CA VAL A 189 18.19 11.17 -1.82
C VAL A 189 16.89 11.71 -1.22
N LEU A 190 16.40 11.04 -0.21
CA LEU A 190 15.07 11.27 0.36
C LEU A 190 15.17 11.79 1.79
N THR A 191 14.44 12.86 2.09
CA THR A 191 14.31 13.38 3.46
C THR A 191 13.15 12.67 4.15
N GLY A 192 13.45 11.93 5.20
CA GLY A 192 12.48 11.24 6.05
C GLY A 192 11.64 12.20 6.90
N PRO A 193 10.55 11.70 7.51
CA PRO A 193 9.60 12.54 8.26
C PRO A 193 10.21 13.24 9.48
N MET A 194 11.31 12.73 10.02
CA MET A 194 12.02 13.32 11.16
C MET A 194 13.27 14.10 10.75
N GLY A 195 13.43 14.39 9.44
CA GLY A 195 14.59 15.11 8.89
C GLY A 195 15.80 14.23 8.58
N GLU A 196 15.73 12.93 8.81
CA GLU A 196 16.80 12.00 8.45
C GLU A 196 16.95 11.83 6.94
N MET A 197 18.18 11.59 6.47
CA MET A 197 18.46 11.37 5.06
C MET A 197 18.53 9.87 4.73
N TRP A 198 17.71 9.43 3.76
CA TRP A 198 17.73 8.06 3.26
C TRP A 198 18.24 8.05 1.82
N THR A 199 19.29 7.27 1.56
CA THR A 199 19.92 7.19 0.24
C THR A 199 19.91 5.75 -0.29
N PHE A 200 19.66 5.60 -1.59
CA PHE A 200 19.67 4.31 -2.29
C PHE A 200 20.24 4.48 -3.70
N GLY A 201 20.74 3.40 -4.28
CA GLY A 201 21.33 3.40 -5.63
C GLY A 201 22.69 4.11 -5.71
N GLU A 202 23.36 3.96 -6.85
CA GLU A 202 24.68 4.51 -7.11
C GLU A 202 24.58 5.92 -7.75
N VAL A 203 25.48 6.81 -7.36
CA VAL A 203 25.54 8.18 -7.88
C VAL A 203 25.93 8.17 -9.38
N GLY A 204 25.20 8.91 -10.20
CA GLY A 204 25.61 9.27 -11.56
C GLY A 204 25.32 8.21 -12.64
N VAL A 205 24.71 7.05 -12.31
CA VAL A 205 24.55 5.95 -13.27
C VAL A 205 23.22 6.01 -14.04
N SER A 206 22.09 6.19 -13.34
CA SER A 206 20.75 6.07 -13.92
C SER A 206 19.82 7.24 -13.62
N GLY A 207 20.40 8.40 -13.32
CA GLY A 207 19.67 9.59 -12.90
C GLY A 207 19.47 9.64 -11.40
N VAL A 208 18.70 10.63 -10.95
CA VAL A 208 18.51 10.93 -9.53
C VAL A 208 17.07 11.30 -9.22
N VAL A 209 16.61 10.94 -8.01
CA VAL A 209 15.35 11.35 -7.41
C VAL A 209 15.64 11.99 -6.06
N ARG A 210 15.25 13.24 -5.85
CA ARG A 210 15.44 14.00 -4.60
C ARG A 210 14.11 14.55 -4.09
N GLY A 211 13.95 14.61 -2.79
CA GLY A 211 12.80 15.25 -2.15
C GLY A 211 12.32 14.54 -0.89
N LEU A 212 11.04 14.73 -0.55
CA LEU A 212 10.46 14.12 0.63
C LEU A 212 10.22 12.61 0.42
N ALA A 213 10.54 11.83 1.43
CA ALA A 213 10.27 10.39 1.45
C ALA A 213 8.76 10.09 1.35
N THR A 214 7.91 10.96 1.90
CA THR A 214 6.44 10.85 1.78
C THR A 214 6.02 11.00 0.32
N ASP A 215 6.57 11.97 -0.42
CA ASP A 215 6.28 12.16 -1.83
C ASP A 215 6.69 10.93 -2.66
N PHE A 216 7.89 10.39 -2.38
CA PHE A 216 8.33 9.16 -3.04
C PHE A 216 7.38 7.98 -2.74
N ALA A 217 7.00 7.79 -1.46
CA ALA A 217 6.06 6.76 -1.07
C ALA A 217 4.70 6.94 -1.78
N GLN A 218 4.21 8.17 -1.91
CA GLN A 218 2.97 8.49 -2.61
C GLN A 218 3.04 8.15 -4.11
N VAL A 219 4.18 8.39 -4.76
CA VAL A 219 4.36 8.07 -6.18
C VAL A 219 4.43 6.55 -6.39
N VAL A 220 5.24 5.82 -5.62
CA VAL A 220 5.38 4.36 -5.81
C VAL A 220 4.13 3.56 -5.44
N THR A 221 3.28 4.09 -4.57
CA THR A 221 1.97 3.53 -4.23
C THR A 221 0.84 4.06 -5.12
N GLN A 222 1.14 4.98 -6.04
CA GLN A 222 0.17 5.64 -6.92
C GLN A 222 -0.96 6.37 -6.17
N THR A 223 -0.70 6.86 -4.96
CA THR A 223 -1.64 7.73 -4.24
C THR A 223 -1.57 9.17 -4.74
N ARG A 224 -0.49 9.56 -5.41
CA ARG A 224 -0.31 10.83 -6.13
C ARG A 224 0.35 10.59 -7.48
N HIS A 225 0.10 11.48 -8.42
CA HIS A 225 0.92 11.58 -9.63
C HIS A 225 2.25 12.27 -9.29
N LEU A 226 3.32 11.99 -10.04
CA LEU A 226 4.63 12.63 -9.84
C LEU A 226 4.54 14.16 -9.84
N LEU A 227 3.74 14.74 -10.74
CA LEU A 227 3.58 16.20 -10.87
C LEU A 227 2.78 16.85 -9.72
N ASP A 228 2.16 16.06 -8.86
CA ASP A 228 1.46 16.51 -7.64
C ASP A 228 2.37 16.44 -6.40
N THR A 229 3.67 16.21 -6.60
CA THR A 229 4.68 16.09 -5.55
C THR A 229 5.79 17.11 -5.72
N THR A 230 6.65 17.25 -4.72
CA THR A 230 7.82 18.12 -4.76
C THR A 230 9.11 17.41 -5.21
N LEU A 231 8.99 16.16 -5.69
CA LEU A 231 10.14 15.37 -6.12
C LEU A 231 10.85 16.01 -7.33
N GLN A 232 12.15 16.14 -7.20
CA GLN A 232 13.04 16.51 -8.29
C GLN A 232 13.58 15.24 -8.93
N VAL A 233 13.34 15.07 -10.24
CA VAL A 233 13.69 13.86 -10.99
C VAL A 233 14.51 14.23 -12.22
N GLU A 234 15.74 13.73 -12.27
CA GLU A 234 16.70 13.96 -13.35
C GLU A 234 17.13 12.63 -13.98
N GLY A 235 17.28 12.60 -15.30
CA GLY A 235 17.65 11.44 -16.08
C GLY A 235 16.44 10.65 -16.56
N GLU A 236 16.61 9.99 -17.72
CA GLU A 236 15.51 9.29 -18.42
C GLU A 236 14.97 8.09 -17.62
N VAL A 237 15.87 7.27 -17.09
CA VAL A 237 15.50 6.08 -16.29
C VAL A 237 14.72 6.48 -15.05
N ALA A 238 15.20 7.48 -14.31
CA ALA A 238 14.51 7.98 -13.12
C ALA A 238 13.12 8.54 -13.46
N ARG A 239 13.02 9.36 -14.51
CA ARG A 239 11.76 9.95 -14.96
C ARG A 239 10.77 8.89 -15.42
N ARG A 240 11.21 7.91 -16.24
CA ARG A 240 10.36 6.83 -16.69
C ARG A 240 9.84 6.00 -15.52
N TRP A 241 10.70 5.69 -14.55
CA TRP A 241 10.30 4.97 -13.35
C TRP A 241 9.28 5.76 -12.53
N MET A 242 9.56 7.01 -12.16
CA MET A 242 8.65 7.80 -11.31
C MET A 242 7.29 8.05 -11.97
N LEU A 243 7.22 8.18 -13.29
CA LEU A 243 5.96 8.31 -14.02
C LEU A 243 5.14 7.01 -14.08
N ASN A 244 5.74 5.85 -13.73
CA ASN A 244 5.12 4.54 -13.89
C ASN A 244 5.35 3.62 -12.69
N ALA A 245 5.85 4.13 -11.59
CA ALA A 245 6.19 3.32 -10.43
C ALA A 245 4.97 2.57 -9.89
N GLN A 246 5.22 1.33 -9.46
CA GLN A 246 4.19 0.45 -8.87
C GLN A 246 4.86 -0.49 -7.88
N CYS A 247 4.58 -0.33 -6.60
CA CYS A 247 5.15 -1.16 -5.53
C CYS A 247 4.21 -2.27 -5.02
N PHE A 248 3.04 -2.42 -5.63
CA PHE A 248 2.03 -3.41 -5.27
C PHE A 248 1.85 -4.47 -6.36
N ALA A 249 1.31 -5.64 -5.96
CA ALA A 249 1.05 -6.76 -6.86
C ALA A 249 -0.16 -6.49 -7.77
N GLY A 250 -0.27 -7.26 -8.87
CA GLY A 250 -1.36 -7.18 -9.82
C GLY A 250 -0.88 -6.87 -11.24
N LEU A 251 -1.81 -6.54 -12.11
CA LEU A 251 -1.52 -6.09 -13.48
C LEU A 251 -0.91 -4.69 -13.46
N ALA A 252 -0.36 -4.26 -14.61
CA ALA A 252 0.11 -2.89 -14.77
C ALA A 252 -1.04 -1.89 -14.52
N GLU A 253 -0.84 -1.02 -13.55
CA GLU A 253 -1.80 0.05 -13.22
C GLU A 253 -1.25 1.39 -13.72
N THR A 254 -2.14 2.19 -14.29
CA THR A 254 -1.83 3.57 -14.67
C THR A 254 -1.91 4.47 -13.44
N PRO A 255 -0.88 5.27 -13.13
CA PRO A 255 -0.96 6.26 -12.07
C PRO A 255 -2.13 7.22 -12.25
N PRO A 256 -2.63 7.87 -11.19
CA PRO A 256 -3.66 8.88 -11.30
C PRO A 256 -3.22 10.00 -12.24
N GLN A 257 -4.15 10.72 -12.86
CA GLN A 257 -3.81 11.94 -13.60
C GLN A 257 -3.35 13.04 -12.64
N PRO A 258 -2.52 13.99 -13.09
CA PRO A 258 -2.18 15.17 -12.30
C PRO A 258 -3.43 15.87 -11.77
N GLY A 259 -3.44 16.21 -10.48
CA GLY A 259 -4.56 16.84 -9.79
C GLY A 259 -5.75 15.94 -9.48
N GLN A 260 -5.75 14.68 -9.91
CA GLN A 260 -6.87 13.76 -9.71
C GLN A 260 -7.06 13.33 -8.24
N ARG A 261 -5.97 13.25 -7.50
CA ARG A 261 -5.99 12.85 -6.07
C ARG A 261 -5.28 13.90 -5.24
N HIS A 262 -6.01 14.49 -4.33
CA HIS A 262 -5.53 15.57 -3.47
C HIS A 262 -6.31 15.56 -2.15
N LYS A 263 -5.74 16.22 -1.15
CA LYS A 263 -6.44 16.46 0.12
C LYS A 263 -7.62 17.40 -0.14
N ALA A 264 -8.81 17.02 0.32
CA ALA A 264 -9.99 17.91 0.24
C ALA A 264 -9.70 19.23 0.96
N LEU A 265 -10.06 20.33 0.33
CA LEU A 265 -10.04 21.63 0.98
C LEU A 265 -11.07 21.60 2.10
N ARG A 266 -10.69 21.98 3.31
CA ARG A 266 -11.65 22.21 4.37
C ARG A 266 -12.56 23.33 3.88
N GLY A 267 -13.86 23.07 3.82
CA GLY A 267 -14.84 24.13 3.59
C GLY A 267 -14.59 25.25 4.61
N ALA A 268 -14.50 26.46 4.11
CA ALA A 268 -14.38 27.65 4.92
C ALA A 268 -15.60 27.80 5.84
#